data_0ac07bcddbaef0de5c20bcd2fa90b8fb
#
_entry.id   0ac07bcddbaef0de5c20bcd2fa90b8fb
#
_cell.length_a   1.000
_cell.length_b   1.000
_cell.length_c   1.000
_cell.angle_alpha   90.00
_cell.angle_beta   90.00
_cell.angle_gamma   90.00
#
_symmetry.space_group_name_H-M   'P 1'
#
loop_
_entity.id
_entity.type
_entity.pdbx_description
1 polymer ?
#
loop_
_entity_poly.entity_id
_entity_poly.type
_entity_poly.pdbx_seq_one_letter_code
_entity_poly.pdbx_strand_id
1 'polypeptide(L)'
;IYTAKAEDNGSKIKNVNIDGVLADNNKSKGINVAYRTVDEIRRFVKKHPSDFYSIAKLEEKPIGRAPYSLGRLDKKTMQSALNTINQIRYIAGLSSNVVLNEKYIKLAQGASVVSAVNGQLTHTPSKPYGMSDVLYRIGAEGAAHSNLAMGYTNIDSGIVLGYMNDGDSTNIDRIGHRRWILNPSMKSIGFGFYNNFSATYAHDGAFGSSPEYGVIWPAMNMPTEYINSDFPWSISLGYEVNPSDVKVELTRYRDNKTWQFSNTHSDGYFNVNNANYGLSGCIIFRPDGIKRYANGERFGVKITGLSEPISYEVSFFDLEPVTGISLSRVPKTIKIGEHVRLNIRTLPSSASDVVKIKVDSNVLSLGNDKNGGVFEYDYERYCRANKYGTAKITVSTPDGRIIKSKKVTVVPNNVYVYASSSSYNKASKRGKLKLQVSKNDSVSGYEVVFAKNKKFRHAKKMISNSPKKTKFMINKAQAGKTYYVKVRAFVKVGGKKIYGNYSKTNKYRIY
;
A
#
# COMPACT_ATOMS: atom_id res chain seq x y z
N ILE A 1 -35.30 21.71 -6.02
CA ILE A 1 -35.12 20.93 -4.79
C ILE A 1 -35.64 19.53 -5.10
N TYR A 2 -34.75 18.59 -5.38
CA TYR A 2 -35.12 17.18 -5.49
C TYR A 2 -34.88 16.52 -4.18
N THR A 3 -35.95 16.24 -3.42
CA THR A 3 -35.89 15.34 -2.26
C THR A 3 -35.97 13.91 -2.79
N ALA A 4 -34.85 13.24 -2.89
CA ALA A 4 -34.83 11.79 -3.08
C ALA A 4 -35.17 11.14 -1.73
N LYS A 5 -36.32 10.51 -1.58
CA LYS A 5 -36.62 9.57 -0.51
C LYS A 5 -35.80 8.30 -0.78
N ALA A 6 -34.77 8.06 0.04
CA ALA A 6 -34.15 6.75 0.11
C ALA A 6 -35.00 5.88 1.03
N GLU A 7 -35.37 4.67 0.58
CA GLU A 7 -36.07 3.68 1.40
C GLU A 7 -35.17 3.22 2.56
N ASP A 8 -35.80 3.16 3.72
CA ASP A 8 -35.21 2.97 5.03
C ASP A 8 -34.71 1.53 5.20
N ASN A 9 -33.39 1.35 5.11
CA ASN A 9 -32.68 0.17 5.62
C ASN A 9 -31.98 0.48 6.96
N GLY A 10 -32.62 1.20 7.85
CA GLY A 10 -32.17 1.43 9.22
C GLY A 10 -31.12 2.53 9.42
N SER A 11 -30.69 3.25 8.38
CA SER A 11 -29.81 4.41 8.48
C SER A 11 -30.59 5.71 8.24
N LYS A 12 -30.74 6.52 9.28
CA LYS A 12 -31.37 7.84 9.16
C LYS A 12 -30.41 8.82 8.48
N ILE A 13 -30.52 8.93 7.15
CA ILE A 13 -29.88 10.01 6.37
C ILE A 13 -30.66 11.28 6.64
N LYS A 14 -30.05 12.28 7.28
CA LYS A 14 -30.76 13.51 7.67
C LYS A 14 -30.71 14.62 6.62
N ASN A 15 -29.64 14.79 5.86
CA ASN A 15 -29.55 15.89 4.91
C ASN A 15 -28.75 15.51 3.64
N VAL A 16 -29.26 15.90 2.49
CA VAL A 16 -28.56 15.87 1.21
C VAL A 16 -28.39 17.32 0.75
N ASN A 17 -27.16 17.75 0.53
CA ASN A 17 -26.95 19.06 -0.07
C ASN A 17 -27.11 19.02 -1.60
N ILE A 18 -27.07 20.20 -2.24
CA ILE A 18 -27.26 20.37 -3.68
C ILE A 18 -26.23 19.56 -4.51
N ASP A 19 -25.07 19.25 -3.94
CA ASP A 19 -23.98 18.50 -4.61
C ASP A 19 -24.03 16.98 -4.35
N GLY A 20 -25.10 16.49 -3.70
CA GLY A 20 -25.27 15.07 -3.40
C GLY A 20 -24.36 14.57 -2.26
N VAL A 21 -23.86 15.45 -1.41
CA VAL A 21 -23.10 15.08 -0.20
C VAL A 21 -24.07 14.61 0.86
N LEU A 22 -23.78 13.46 1.45
CA LEU A 22 -24.59 12.85 2.51
C LEU A 22 -23.89 13.05 3.85
N ALA A 23 -24.63 13.54 4.85
CA ALA A 23 -24.22 13.43 6.26
C ALA A 23 -24.72 12.07 6.79
N ASP A 24 -23.81 11.16 7.10
CA ASP A 24 -24.14 9.85 7.67
C ASP A 24 -23.97 9.89 9.19
N ASN A 25 -25.08 10.21 9.89
CA ASN A 25 -25.10 10.29 11.35
C ASN A 25 -24.82 8.94 12.05
N ASN A 26 -24.78 7.82 11.32
CA ASN A 26 -24.39 6.53 11.89
C ASN A 26 -22.87 6.34 11.89
N LYS A 27 -22.13 7.11 11.08
CA LYS A 27 -20.68 7.02 10.95
C LYS A 27 -19.94 8.19 11.61
N SER A 28 -20.65 9.25 12.03
CA SER A 28 -20.10 10.37 12.80
C SER A 28 -21.05 10.77 13.92
N LYS A 29 -20.48 11.19 15.07
CA LYS A 29 -21.18 11.75 16.22
C LYS A 29 -20.50 13.03 16.66
N GLY A 30 -21.29 13.99 17.16
CA GLY A 30 -20.80 15.29 17.64
C GLY A 30 -20.46 16.29 16.55
N ILE A 31 -20.41 15.86 15.28
CA ILE A 31 -20.20 16.71 14.11
C ILE A 31 -20.82 16.05 12.88
N ASN A 32 -21.34 16.85 11.97
CA ASN A 32 -21.71 16.37 10.62
C ASN A 32 -20.48 16.39 9.75
N VAL A 33 -19.94 15.20 9.45
CA VAL A 33 -18.80 15.05 8.53
C VAL A 33 -19.33 14.71 7.15
N ALA A 34 -18.89 15.46 6.15
CA ALA A 34 -19.27 15.23 4.77
C ALA A 34 -18.86 13.82 4.28
N TYR A 35 -19.72 13.18 3.49
CA TYR A 35 -19.57 11.79 3.11
C TYR A 35 -19.87 11.57 1.62
N ARG A 36 -19.01 10.81 0.95
CA ARG A 36 -19.23 10.27 -0.40
C ARG A 36 -19.02 8.77 -0.39
N THR A 37 -19.81 8.04 -1.14
CA THR A 37 -19.60 6.60 -1.31
C THR A 37 -18.39 6.30 -2.19
N VAL A 38 -17.80 5.12 -2.02
CA VAL A 38 -16.68 4.63 -2.85
C VAL A 38 -17.01 4.66 -4.34
N ASP A 39 -18.23 4.24 -4.71
CA ASP A 39 -18.65 4.20 -6.12
C ASP A 39 -18.87 5.61 -6.72
N GLU A 40 -19.33 6.57 -5.92
CA GLU A 40 -19.43 7.96 -6.35
C GLU A 40 -18.03 8.54 -6.60
N ILE A 41 -17.10 8.34 -5.68
CA ILE A 41 -15.72 8.82 -5.83
C ILE A 41 -15.07 8.22 -7.09
N ARG A 42 -15.17 6.89 -7.27
CA ARG A 42 -14.63 6.22 -8.47
C ARG A 42 -15.22 6.77 -9.77
N ARG A 43 -16.53 6.95 -9.81
CA ARG A 43 -17.21 7.52 -10.99
C ARG A 43 -16.76 8.96 -11.27
N PHE A 44 -16.64 9.77 -10.22
CA PHE A 44 -16.24 11.17 -10.35
C PHE A 44 -14.79 11.26 -10.88
N VAL A 45 -13.85 10.56 -10.28
CA VAL A 45 -12.44 10.54 -10.71
C VAL A 45 -12.30 10.05 -12.15
N LYS A 46 -13.01 8.98 -12.52
CA LYS A 46 -13.00 8.47 -13.90
C LYS A 46 -13.55 9.47 -14.92
N LYS A 47 -14.56 10.25 -14.55
CA LYS A 47 -15.16 11.27 -15.41
C LYS A 47 -14.29 12.53 -15.57
N HIS A 48 -13.47 12.83 -14.58
CA HIS A 48 -12.59 14.00 -14.52
C HIS A 48 -11.13 13.57 -14.37
N PRO A 49 -10.50 12.99 -15.41
CA PRO A 49 -9.17 12.39 -15.30
C PRO A 49 -8.10 13.45 -15.02
N SER A 50 -7.09 13.06 -14.23
CA SER A 50 -5.88 13.82 -13.92
C SER A 50 -4.66 13.09 -14.46
N ASP A 51 -3.58 13.84 -14.68
CA ASP A 51 -2.33 13.29 -15.18
C ASP A 51 -1.18 13.61 -14.20
N PHE A 52 -0.88 12.66 -13.32
CA PHE A 52 0.17 12.79 -12.30
C PHE A 52 1.58 12.50 -12.82
N TYR A 53 1.73 12.05 -14.05
CA TYR A 53 3.01 11.54 -14.56
C TYR A 53 3.60 12.37 -15.68
N SER A 54 2.78 13.05 -16.48
CA SER A 54 3.28 13.88 -17.58
C SER A 54 3.88 15.17 -17.07
N ILE A 55 4.99 15.59 -17.67
CA ILE A 55 5.61 16.89 -17.38
C ILE A 55 4.64 18.02 -17.76
N ALA A 56 4.53 19.05 -16.90
CA ALA A 56 3.72 20.22 -17.17
C ALA A 56 4.13 20.92 -18.48
N LYS A 57 3.17 21.14 -19.35
CA LYS A 57 3.41 21.76 -20.67
C LYS A 57 3.06 23.22 -20.66
N LEU A 58 3.80 23.98 -21.45
CA LEU A 58 3.62 25.42 -21.65
C LEU A 58 3.14 25.64 -23.08
N GLU A 59 2.08 26.41 -23.26
CA GLU A 59 1.64 26.91 -24.57
C GLU A 59 2.60 28.00 -25.05
N GLU A 60 3.01 28.89 -24.11
CA GLU A 60 3.99 29.92 -24.32
C GLU A 60 5.04 29.87 -23.21
N LYS A 61 6.32 29.74 -23.59
CA LYS A 61 7.41 29.58 -22.61
C LYS A 61 7.71 30.94 -21.95
N PRO A 62 7.77 31.01 -20.61
CA PRO A 62 8.25 32.20 -19.90
C PRO A 62 9.69 32.57 -20.27
N ILE A 63 9.99 33.85 -20.23
CA ILE A 63 11.37 34.36 -20.34
C ILE A 63 11.81 34.77 -18.93
N GLY A 64 12.75 34.02 -18.34
CA GLY A 64 13.27 34.23 -16.99
C GLY A 64 14.45 35.20 -16.90
N ARG A 65 14.64 36.08 -17.89
CA ARG A 65 15.65 37.13 -17.94
C ARG A 65 15.11 38.35 -18.69
N ALA A 66 15.76 39.49 -18.55
CA ALA A 66 15.31 40.68 -19.28
C ALA A 66 15.46 40.54 -20.81
N PRO A 67 14.45 40.91 -21.61
CA PRO A 67 13.10 41.31 -21.18
C PRO A 67 12.27 40.11 -20.73
N TYR A 68 11.73 40.18 -19.51
CA TYR A 68 10.95 39.11 -18.91
C TYR A 68 9.58 38.94 -19.57
N SER A 69 9.08 37.70 -19.63
CA SER A 69 7.69 37.42 -19.97
C SER A 69 7.12 36.30 -19.08
N LEU A 70 5.81 36.35 -18.87
CA LEU A 70 5.11 35.34 -18.01
C LEU A 70 4.94 33.99 -18.71
N GLY A 71 4.84 34.00 -20.05
CA GLY A 71 4.41 32.82 -20.77
C GLY A 71 2.98 32.38 -20.38
N ARG A 72 2.62 31.16 -20.73
CA ARG A 72 1.31 30.60 -20.44
C ARG A 72 1.34 29.07 -20.36
N LEU A 73 0.63 28.50 -19.39
CA LEU A 73 0.42 27.06 -19.29
C LEU A 73 -0.47 26.56 -20.44
N ASP A 74 -0.19 25.33 -20.88
CA ASP A 74 -1.07 24.59 -21.79
C ASP A 74 -2.42 24.31 -21.15
N LYS A 75 -3.49 24.42 -21.95
CA LYS A 75 -4.88 24.21 -21.50
C LYS A 75 -5.13 22.84 -20.90
N LYS A 76 -4.50 21.77 -21.45
CA LYS A 76 -4.67 20.42 -20.93
C LYS A 76 -4.00 20.25 -19.56
N THR A 77 -2.83 20.86 -19.38
CA THR A 77 -2.13 20.91 -18.08
C THR A 77 -2.99 21.64 -17.04
N MET A 78 -3.56 22.79 -17.37
CA MET A 78 -4.47 23.51 -16.47
C MET A 78 -5.74 22.72 -16.14
N GLN A 79 -6.33 22.05 -17.15
CA GLN A 79 -7.52 21.24 -16.95
C GLN A 79 -7.25 20.02 -16.05
N SER A 80 -6.10 19.38 -16.19
CA SER A 80 -5.66 18.28 -15.31
C SER A 80 -5.56 18.75 -13.87
N ALA A 81 -4.86 19.85 -13.62
CA ALA A 81 -4.71 20.42 -12.29
C ALA A 81 -6.06 20.81 -11.67
N LEU A 82 -6.98 21.40 -12.47
CA LEU A 82 -8.34 21.69 -12.04
C LEU A 82 -9.12 20.43 -11.68
N ASN A 83 -8.99 19.38 -12.48
CA ASN A 83 -9.62 18.09 -12.20
C ASN A 83 -9.10 17.52 -10.87
N THR A 84 -7.79 17.59 -10.61
CA THR A 84 -7.18 17.15 -9.34
C THR A 84 -7.73 17.91 -8.14
N ILE A 85 -7.86 19.23 -8.23
CA ILE A 85 -8.49 20.03 -7.16
C ILE A 85 -9.95 19.59 -6.95
N ASN A 86 -10.73 19.47 -8.01
CA ASN A 86 -12.13 19.07 -7.90
C ASN A 86 -12.31 17.63 -7.42
N GLN A 87 -11.39 16.71 -7.75
CA GLN A 87 -11.36 15.35 -7.20
C GLN A 87 -11.11 15.37 -5.68
N ILE A 88 -10.09 16.10 -5.21
CA ILE A 88 -9.77 16.24 -3.78
C ILE A 88 -10.98 16.81 -3.02
N ARG A 89 -11.60 17.86 -3.55
CA ARG A 89 -12.78 18.48 -2.94
C ARG A 89 -13.98 17.55 -2.94
N TYR A 90 -14.19 16.79 -4.03
CA TYR A 90 -15.24 15.79 -4.11
C TYR A 90 -15.04 14.67 -3.07
N ILE A 91 -13.82 14.16 -2.94
CA ILE A 91 -13.45 13.15 -1.93
C ILE A 91 -13.73 13.66 -0.52
N ALA A 92 -13.37 14.92 -0.24
CA ALA A 92 -13.63 15.58 1.05
C ALA A 92 -15.11 15.94 1.28
N GLY A 93 -16.00 15.64 0.32
CA GLY A 93 -17.43 15.97 0.41
C GLY A 93 -17.77 17.44 0.19
N LEU A 94 -16.82 18.22 -0.33
CA LEU A 94 -17.00 19.64 -0.64
C LEU A 94 -17.57 19.84 -2.04
N SER A 95 -18.01 21.08 -2.33
CA SER A 95 -18.33 21.49 -3.70
C SER A 95 -17.13 21.31 -4.61
N SER A 96 -17.32 20.63 -5.73
CA SER A 96 -16.30 20.23 -6.70
C SER A 96 -16.51 20.88 -8.07
N ASN A 97 -17.16 22.04 -8.09
CA ASN A 97 -17.41 22.84 -9.27
C ASN A 97 -16.53 24.12 -9.33
N VAL A 98 -15.33 24.03 -8.74
CA VAL A 98 -14.34 25.10 -8.84
C VAL A 98 -13.95 25.29 -10.30
N VAL A 99 -13.84 26.55 -10.74
CA VAL A 99 -13.54 26.93 -12.12
C VAL A 99 -12.23 27.72 -12.22
N LEU A 100 -11.63 27.70 -13.41
CA LEU A 100 -10.47 28.54 -13.71
C LEU A 100 -10.87 30.02 -13.75
N ASN A 101 -10.01 30.90 -13.22
CA ASN A 101 -10.17 32.32 -13.27
C ASN A 101 -8.93 32.96 -13.94
N GLU A 102 -9.13 33.70 -15.02
CA GLU A 102 -8.05 34.28 -15.84
C GLU A 102 -7.14 35.22 -15.05
N LYS A 103 -7.69 36.01 -14.11
CA LYS A 103 -6.89 36.85 -13.22
C LYS A 103 -5.98 35.99 -12.34
N TYR A 104 -6.54 34.92 -11.74
CA TYR A 104 -5.80 34.03 -10.85
C TYR A 104 -4.72 33.23 -11.59
N ILE A 105 -5.00 32.81 -12.84
CA ILE A 105 -4.00 32.17 -13.72
C ILE A 105 -2.82 33.10 -13.97
N LYS A 106 -3.10 34.36 -14.34
CA LYS A 106 -2.04 35.35 -14.56
C LYS A 106 -1.20 35.62 -13.33
N LEU A 107 -1.84 35.73 -12.16
CA LEU A 107 -1.15 35.95 -10.88
C LEU A 107 -0.32 34.74 -10.48
N ALA A 108 -0.86 33.53 -10.56
CA ALA A 108 -0.14 32.29 -10.26
C ALA A 108 1.04 32.09 -11.24
N GLN A 109 0.85 32.36 -12.52
CA GLN A 109 1.94 32.29 -13.50
C GLN A 109 3.06 33.29 -13.18
N GLY A 110 2.70 34.51 -12.80
CA GLY A 110 3.65 35.52 -12.34
C GLY A 110 4.44 35.09 -11.10
N ALA A 111 3.74 34.49 -10.12
CA ALA A 111 4.37 33.93 -8.92
C ALA A 111 5.38 32.83 -9.25
N SER A 112 5.03 31.90 -10.15
CA SER A 112 5.93 30.83 -10.59
C SER A 112 7.18 31.39 -11.29
N VAL A 113 7.03 32.41 -12.13
CA VAL A 113 8.16 33.03 -12.82
C VAL A 113 9.08 33.75 -11.83
N VAL A 114 8.54 34.57 -10.92
CA VAL A 114 9.34 35.30 -9.92
C VAL A 114 10.06 34.35 -8.98
N SER A 115 9.37 33.29 -8.49
CA SER A 115 9.97 32.28 -7.64
C SER A 115 11.09 31.54 -8.35
N ALA A 116 10.90 31.15 -9.61
CA ALA A 116 11.91 30.44 -10.40
C ALA A 116 13.13 31.30 -10.73
N VAL A 117 12.93 32.58 -10.99
CA VAL A 117 14.03 33.54 -11.24
C VAL A 117 14.85 33.78 -9.96
N ASN A 118 14.18 33.92 -8.83
CA ASN A 118 14.84 34.08 -7.52
C ASN A 118 15.39 32.76 -6.96
N GLY A 119 15.02 31.62 -7.52
CA GLY A 119 15.40 30.29 -7.01
C GLY A 119 14.88 29.99 -5.61
N GLN A 120 13.79 30.62 -5.17
CA GLN A 120 13.28 30.55 -3.81
C GLN A 120 11.75 30.59 -3.76
N LEU A 121 11.16 29.81 -2.83
CA LEU A 121 9.74 29.92 -2.46
C LEU A 121 9.58 30.91 -1.32
N THR A 122 8.82 31.97 -1.56
CA THR A 122 8.43 32.95 -0.54
C THR A 122 7.15 33.66 -0.97
N HIS A 123 6.30 33.99 0.01
CA HIS A 123 5.10 34.80 -0.23
C HIS A 123 5.39 36.29 -0.40
N THR A 124 6.63 36.72 -0.12
CA THR A 124 7.10 38.09 -0.26
C THR A 124 8.40 38.15 -1.09
N PRO A 125 8.34 37.77 -2.39
CA PRO A 125 9.54 37.69 -3.22
C PRO A 125 10.16 39.07 -3.44
N SER A 126 11.49 39.13 -3.53
CA SER A 126 12.21 40.34 -4.00
C SER A 126 12.01 40.52 -5.49
N LYS A 127 12.13 41.78 -5.95
CA LYS A 127 12.05 42.10 -7.38
C LYS A 127 13.33 41.65 -8.09
N PRO A 128 13.22 40.76 -9.11
CA PRO A 128 14.37 40.40 -9.94
C PRO A 128 14.98 41.60 -10.67
N TYR A 129 16.29 41.61 -10.78
CA TYR A 129 16.99 42.67 -11.49
C TYR A 129 16.52 42.80 -12.94
N GLY A 130 16.16 44.02 -13.37
CA GLY A 130 15.70 44.30 -14.73
C GLY A 130 14.25 43.86 -15.02
N MET A 131 13.51 43.31 -14.05
CA MET A 131 12.09 43.06 -14.22
C MET A 131 11.27 44.34 -14.13
N SER A 132 10.28 44.53 -15.02
CA SER A 132 9.39 45.67 -14.95
C SER A 132 8.51 45.66 -13.69
N ASP A 133 8.12 46.83 -13.19
CA ASP A 133 7.25 46.94 -12.00
C ASP A 133 5.90 46.26 -12.19
N VAL A 134 5.39 46.29 -13.42
CA VAL A 134 4.09 45.61 -13.74
C VAL A 134 4.21 44.11 -13.59
N LEU A 135 5.25 43.48 -14.16
CA LEU A 135 5.45 42.02 -14.04
C LEU A 135 5.76 41.61 -12.61
N TYR A 136 6.61 42.38 -11.91
CA TYR A 136 6.92 42.12 -10.52
C TYR A 136 5.68 42.19 -9.63
N ARG A 137 4.81 43.22 -9.75
CA ARG A 137 3.58 43.34 -8.98
C ARG A 137 2.64 42.13 -9.21
N ILE A 138 2.50 41.67 -10.45
CA ILE A 138 1.73 40.47 -10.77
C ILE A 138 2.33 39.26 -10.02
N GLY A 139 3.63 39.06 -10.07
CA GLY A 139 4.30 37.94 -9.40
C GLY A 139 4.24 38.03 -7.88
N ALA A 140 4.43 39.21 -7.30
CA ALA A 140 4.36 39.43 -5.87
C ALA A 140 2.92 39.23 -5.30
N GLU A 141 1.90 39.80 -5.98
CA GLU A 141 0.50 39.58 -5.62
C GLU A 141 0.14 38.07 -5.72
N GLY A 142 0.56 37.41 -6.83
CA GLY A 142 0.36 35.99 -7.00
C GLY A 142 1.02 35.16 -5.90
N ALA A 143 2.26 35.46 -5.54
CA ALA A 143 2.97 34.73 -4.49
C ALA A 143 2.32 34.91 -3.11
N ALA A 144 1.81 36.10 -2.80
CA ALA A 144 1.14 36.38 -1.52
C ALA A 144 -0.16 35.58 -1.34
N HIS A 145 -0.82 35.16 -2.42
CA HIS A 145 -2.14 34.55 -2.39
C HIS A 145 -2.17 33.12 -2.97
N SER A 146 -1.02 32.53 -3.23
CA SER A 146 -0.92 31.18 -3.79
C SER A 146 -0.28 30.20 -2.82
N ASN A 147 -0.71 28.95 -2.90
CA ASN A 147 0.11 27.83 -2.48
C ASN A 147 1.32 27.73 -3.43
N LEU A 148 2.53 27.61 -2.90
CA LEU A 148 3.78 27.58 -3.67
C LEU A 148 4.47 26.23 -3.48
N ALA A 149 4.96 25.63 -4.57
CA ALA A 149 5.76 24.41 -4.52
C ALA A 149 6.93 24.46 -5.50
N MET A 150 7.98 23.70 -5.21
CA MET A 150 9.12 23.49 -6.12
C MET A 150 9.56 22.03 -6.12
N GLY A 151 10.26 21.63 -7.20
CA GLY A 151 10.81 20.29 -7.34
C GLY A 151 9.87 19.29 -8.02
N TYR A 152 8.61 19.62 -8.22
CA TYR A 152 7.66 18.80 -8.98
C TYR A 152 7.73 19.17 -10.46
N THR A 153 7.73 18.15 -11.33
CA THR A 153 7.68 18.33 -12.80
C THR A 153 6.26 18.47 -13.32
N ASN A 154 5.27 18.30 -12.44
CA ASN A 154 3.85 18.25 -12.75
C ASN A 154 3.08 18.97 -11.63
N ILE A 155 2.05 19.75 -12.00
CA ILE A 155 1.24 20.50 -11.03
C ILE A 155 0.39 19.56 -10.17
N ASP A 156 -0.21 18.53 -10.78
CA ASP A 156 -1.07 17.57 -10.09
C ASP A 156 -0.34 16.85 -8.96
N SER A 157 0.89 16.39 -9.21
CA SER A 157 1.73 15.78 -8.16
C SER A 157 2.13 16.79 -7.08
N GLY A 158 2.40 18.05 -7.44
CA GLY A 158 2.62 19.14 -6.48
C GLY A 158 1.40 19.38 -5.58
N ILE A 159 0.19 19.29 -6.14
CA ILE A 159 -1.04 19.42 -5.36
C ILE A 159 -1.19 18.25 -4.38
N VAL A 160 -1.09 17.01 -4.85
CA VAL A 160 -1.35 15.83 -3.98
C VAL A 160 -0.21 15.57 -3.01
N LEU A 161 1.05 15.55 -3.47
CA LEU A 161 2.20 15.17 -2.66
C LEU A 161 2.82 16.34 -1.90
N GLY A 162 2.60 17.56 -2.36
CA GLY A 162 3.05 18.80 -1.72
C GLY A 162 1.95 19.38 -0.83
N TYR A 163 0.97 20.05 -1.44
CA TYR A 163 -0.03 20.83 -0.69
C TYR A 163 -0.97 19.98 0.17
N MET A 164 -1.41 18.81 -0.30
CA MET A 164 -2.26 17.93 0.51
C MET A 164 -1.47 17.15 1.56
N ASN A 165 -0.16 17.01 1.40
CA ASN A 165 0.71 16.46 2.43
C ASN A 165 0.87 17.46 3.58
N ASP A 166 1.51 18.61 3.34
CA ASP A 166 1.85 19.60 4.38
C ASP A 166 2.50 19.01 5.65
N GLY A 167 3.13 17.82 5.52
CA GLY A 167 3.66 17.04 6.64
C GLY A 167 5.10 17.37 7.02
N ASP A 168 5.75 18.30 6.33
CA ASP A 168 7.10 18.77 6.63
C ASP A 168 7.13 19.71 7.85
N SER A 169 8.31 19.88 8.45
CA SER A 169 8.48 20.63 9.70
C SER A 169 8.12 22.12 9.62
N THR A 170 8.02 22.70 8.42
CA THR A 170 7.67 24.10 8.22
C THR A 170 6.17 24.34 8.02
N ASN A 171 5.40 23.29 7.74
CA ASN A 171 3.98 23.38 7.39
C ASN A 171 3.04 22.58 8.30
N ILE A 172 3.53 21.50 8.93
CA ILE A 172 2.70 20.56 9.68
C ILE A 172 1.93 21.20 10.85
N ASP A 173 2.44 22.30 11.41
CA ASP A 173 1.82 23.01 12.52
C ASP A 173 0.50 23.70 12.17
N ARG A 174 0.27 23.96 10.89
CA ARG A 174 -0.92 24.66 10.38
C ARG A 174 -1.57 23.99 9.18
N ILE A 175 -0.81 23.20 8.41
CA ILE A 175 -1.23 22.57 7.13
C ILE A 175 -1.99 23.54 6.21
N GLY A 176 -1.41 24.73 6.03
CA GLY A 176 -2.09 25.88 5.41
C GLY A 176 -2.45 25.63 3.95
N HIS A 177 -1.56 25.00 3.17
CA HIS A 177 -1.81 24.70 1.76
C HIS A 177 -3.03 23.78 1.59
N ARG A 178 -3.12 22.71 2.39
CA ARG A 178 -4.26 21.79 2.40
C ARG A 178 -5.55 22.50 2.75
N ARG A 179 -5.53 23.31 3.81
CA ARG A 179 -6.73 23.99 4.32
C ARG A 179 -7.27 25.00 3.31
N TRP A 180 -6.41 25.69 2.56
CA TRP A 180 -6.84 26.55 1.45
C TRP A 180 -7.51 25.76 0.32
N ILE A 181 -6.97 24.61 -0.08
CA ILE A 181 -7.60 23.73 -1.09
C ILE A 181 -8.96 23.21 -0.59
N LEU A 182 -9.05 22.87 0.69
CA LEU A 182 -10.26 22.37 1.34
C LEU A 182 -11.17 23.48 1.90
N ASN A 183 -10.91 24.75 1.57
CA ASN A 183 -11.79 25.86 1.96
C ASN A 183 -13.18 25.67 1.33
N PRO A 184 -14.25 25.49 2.14
CA PRO A 184 -15.60 25.25 1.60
C PRO A 184 -16.08 26.36 0.67
N SER A 185 -15.65 27.59 0.88
CA SER A 185 -16.07 28.78 0.14
C SER A 185 -15.37 28.95 -1.22
N MET A 186 -14.34 28.15 -1.53
CA MET A 186 -13.61 28.28 -2.80
C MET A 186 -14.51 28.05 -4.00
N LYS A 187 -14.50 28.99 -4.96
CA LYS A 187 -15.26 28.93 -6.23
C LYS A 187 -14.34 28.99 -7.45
N SER A 188 -13.19 29.65 -7.32
CA SER A 188 -12.27 29.91 -8.44
C SER A 188 -10.83 29.66 -8.07
N ILE A 189 -10.00 29.30 -9.05
CA ILE A 189 -8.61 28.93 -8.87
C ILE A 189 -7.78 29.33 -10.11
N GLY A 190 -6.47 29.44 -9.96
CA GLY A 190 -5.55 29.64 -11.07
C GLY A 190 -4.23 28.90 -10.83
N PHE A 191 -3.55 28.49 -11.90
CA PHE A 191 -2.31 27.74 -11.86
C PHE A 191 -1.22 28.44 -12.64
N GLY A 192 0.03 28.32 -12.15
CA GLY A 192 1.23 28.76 -12.82
C GLY A 192 2.33 27.72 -12.69
N PHE A 193 3.24 27.68 -13.66
CA PHE A 193 4.38 26.78 -13.66
C PHE A 193 5.55 27.33 -14.49
N TYR A 194 6.75 27.27 -13.92
CA TYR A 194 7.99 27.56 -14.63
C TYR A 194 9.18 26.92 -13.92
N ASN A 195 10.03 26.17 -14.67
CA ASN A 195 11.27 25.56 -14.16
C ASN A 195 11.08 24.78 -12.82
N ASN A 196 10.06 23.91 -12.74
CA ASN A 196 9.70 23.15 -11.54
C ASN A 196 9.28 24.01 -10.34
N PHE A 197 8.97 25.25 -10.51
CA PHE A 197 8.25 26.10 -9.56
C PHE A 197 6.80 26.20 -9.99
N SER A 198 5.91 25.87 -9.09
CA SER A 198 4.46 25.98 -9.32
C SER A 198 3.80 26.86 -8.29
N ALA A 199 2.76 27.56 -8.72
CA ALA A 199 1.87 28.31 -7.85
C ALA A 199 0.42 27.95 -8.15
N THR A 200 -0.37 27.80 -7.09
CA THR A 200 -1.81 27.58 -7.16
C THR A 200 -2.50 28.69 -6.40
N TYR A 201 -3.12 29.62 -7.10
CA TYR A 201 -3.86 30.73 -6.47
C TYR A 201 -5.10 30.17 -5.80
N ALA A 202 -5.02 29.92 -4.49
CA ALA A 202 -6.02 29.24 -3.68
C ALA A 202 -6.80 30.16 -2.73
N HIS A 203 -6.37 31.42 -2.57
CA HIS A 203 -7.04 32.39 -1.72
C HIS A 203 -8.17 33.08 -2.49
N ASP A 204 -9.28 32.40 -2.70
CA ASP A 204 -10.41 32.88 -3.48
C ASP A 204 -11.34 33.82 -2.68
N GLY A 205 -10.81 34.73 -1.86
CA GLY A 205 -11.54 35.84 -1.27
C GLY A 205 -12.75 35.54 -0.38
N ALA A 206 -13.15 34.29 -0.27
CA ALA A 206 -14.31 33.86 0.49
C ALA A 206 -13.90 33.47 1.91
N PHE A 207 -13.91 34.44 2.82
CA PHE A 207 -13.77 34.20 4.24
C PHE A 207 -15.14 34.04 4.91
N GLY A 208 -15.30 33.03 5.74
CA GLY A 208 -16.22 33.14 6.85
C GLY A 208 -17.59 32.51 6.75
N SER A 209 -17.85 31.50 5.94
CA SER A 209 -19.00 30.64 6.21
C SER A 209 -18.54 29.37 6.93
N SER A 210 -19.09 29.12 8.12
CA SER A 210 -18.97 27.79 8.73
C SER A 210 -19.60 26.79 7.76
N PRO A 211 -18.91 25.70 7.43
CA PRO A 211 -19.55 24.65 6.64
C PRO A 211 -20.67 24.03 7.45
N GLU A 212 -21.72 23.62 6.80
CA GLU A 212 -22.78 22.81 7.40
C GLU A 212 -22.20 21.50 7.97
N TYR A 213 -21.07 21.04 7.41
CA TYR A 213 -20.33 19.85 7.79
C TYR A 213 -18.89 20.22 8.22
N GLY A 214 -18.29 19.42 9.09
CA GLY A 214 -16.86 19.46 9.34
C GLY A 214 -16.06 19.04 8.11
N VAL A 215 -14.83 19.53 7.99
CA VAL A 215 -13.91 19.16 6.91
C VAL A 215 -12.80 18.29 7.45
N ILE A 216 -12.76 17.04 7.04
CA ILE A 216 -11.75 16.07 7.45
C ILE A 216 -10.86 15.63 6.27
N TRP A 217 -9.62 15.31 6.62
CA TRP A 217 -8.68 14.63 5.74
C TRP A 217 -7.78 13.70 6.57
N PRO A 218 -7.74 12.38 6.31
CA PRO A 218 -8.46 11.63 5.26
C PRO A 218 -9.97 11.75 5.36
N ALA A 219 -10.66 11.68 4.21
CA ALA A 219 -12.11 11.61 4.15
C ALA A 219 -12.63 10.26 4.69
N MET A 220 -13.91 10.17 5.04
CA MET A 220 -14.52 8.93 5.59
C MET A 220 -14.39 7.74 4.63
N ASN A 221 -14.45 7.96 3.33
CA ASN A 221 -14.01 7.01 2.32
C ASN A 221 -12.83 7.64 1.57
N MET A 222 -11.64 7.13 1.81
CA MET A 222 -10.39 7.72 1.35
C MET A 222 -9.68 6.83 0.33
N PRO A 223 -9.50 7.30 -0.93
CA PRO A 223 -8.69 6.60 -1.91
C PRO A 223 -7.22 6.58 -1.47
N THR A 224 -6.57 5.41 -1.54
CA THR A 224 -5.16 5.25 -1.14
C THR A 224 -4.20 6.04 -2.03
N GLU A 225 -4.62 6.40 -3.24
CA GLU A 225 -3.82 7.19 -4.19
C GLU A 225 -3.67 8.67 -3.80
N TYR A 226 -4.49 9.17 -2.87
CA TYR A 226 -4.48 10.58 -2.44
C TYR A 226 -3.86 10.81 -1.07
N ILE A 227 -3.27 9.78 -0.45
CA ILE A 227 -2.67 9.89 0.87
C ILE A 227 -1.52 8.91 1.07
N ASN A 228 -0.46 9.37 1.73
CA ASN A 228 0.63 8.54 2.21
C ASN A 228 0.67 8.55 3.75
N SER A 229 1.50 7.71 4.33
CA SER A 229 1.64 7.57 5.79
C SER A 229 2.28 8.79 6.48
N ASP A 230 2.98 9.62 5.74
CA ASP A 230 3.57 10.88 6.21
C ASP A 230 2.61 12.08 6.20
N PHE A 231 1.42 11.91 5.58
CA PHE A 231 0.40 12.95 5.61
C PHE A 231 -0.24 13.03 6.99
N PRO A 232 -0.29 14.22 7.64
CA PRO A 232 -1.06 14.38 8.86
C PRO A 232 -2.57 14.24 8.58
N TRP A 233 -3.28 13.69 9.55
CA TRP A 233 -4.74 13.70 9.61
C TRP A 233 -5.19 15.05 10.12
N SER A 234 -6.36 15.52 9.72
CA SER A 234 -6.88 16.80 10.16
C SER A 234 -8.41 16.85 10.18
N ILE A 235 -8.93 17.64 11.08
CA ILE A 235 -10.34 18.04 11.10
C ILE A 235 -10.42 19.55 11.34
N SER A 236 -11.08 20.27 10.43
CA SER A 236 -11.40 21.69 10.57
C SER A 236 -12.84 21.84 11.02
N LEU A 237 -13.03 22.50 12.14
CA LEU A 237 -14.34 22.59 12.84
C LEU A 237 -15.15 23.82 12.43
N GLY A 238 -14.48 24.89 11.95
CA GLY A 238 -15.10 26.18 11.65
C GLY A 238 -15.25 27.09 12.89
N TYR A 239 -14.76 26.67 14.04
CA TYR A 239 -14.72 27.45 15.29
C TYR A 239 -13.43 27.16 16.06
N GLU A 240 -13.02 28.09 16.91
CA GLU A 240 -11.81 27.93 17.72
C GLU A 240 -12.04 26.96 18.88
N VAL A 241 -10.99 26.23 19.25
CA VAL A 241 -10.98 25.31 20.41
C VAL A 241 -9.78 25.55 21.28
N ASN A 242 -9.88 25.22 22.58
CA ASN A 242 -8.74 25.30 23.50
C ASN A 242 -7.78 24.11 23.25
N PRO A 243 -6.55 24.33 22.75
CA PRO A 243 -5.61 23.25 22.43
C PRO A 243 -5.29 22.34 23.63
N SER A 244 -5.34 22.88 24.88
CA SER A 244 -5.01 22.12 26.08
C SER A 244 -6.05 21.05 26.45
N ASP A 245 -7.28 21.19 25.97
CA ASP A 245 -8.40 20.32 26.35
C ASP A 245 -8.56 19.17 25.32
N VAL A 246 -8.08 19.39 24.08
CA VAL A 246 -8.28 18.45 22.97
C VAL A 246 -7.45 17.19 23.15
N LYS A 247 -8.13 16.04 23.06
CA LYS A 247 -7.50 14.70 23.02
C LYS A 247 -8.07 13.92 21.85
N VAL A 248 -7.19 13.24 21.09
CA VAL A 248 -7.57 12.40 19.96
C VAL A 248 -7.15 10.96 20.25
N GLU A 249 -8.06 10.03 20.01
CA GLU A 249 -7.79 8.60 19.96
C GLU A 249 -8.02 8.11 18.54
N LEU A 250 -7.00 7.47 17.96
CA LEU A 250 -7.08 6.81 16.67
C LEU A 250 -6.97 5.30 16.87
N THR A 251 -7.95 4.52 16.41
CA THR A 251 -7.96 3.06 16.52
C THR A 251 -7.95 2.42 15.14
N ARG A 252 -6.98 1.55 14.88
CA ARG A 252 -6.96 0.71 13.67
C ARG A 252 -7.67 -0.61 13.94
N TYR A 253 -8.76 -0.89 13.22
CA TYR A 253 -9.63 -2.02 13.54
C TYR A 253 -9.06 -3.40 13.19
N ARG A 254 -8.11 -3.51 12.26
CA ARG A 254 -7.54 -4.82 11.86
C ARG A 254 -6.80 -5.54 12.99
N ASP A 255 -6.24 -4.80 13.93
CA ASP A 255 -5.41 -5.32 15.03
C ASP A 255 -5.68 -4.62 16.38
N ASN A 256 -6.69 -3.76 16.43
CA ASN A 256 -7.08 -2.95 17.59
C ASN A 256 -5.93 -2.09 18.14
N LYS A 257 -4.96 -1.72 17.29
CA LYS A 257 -3.90 -0.80 17.69
C LYS A 257 -4.46 0.60 17.85
N THR A 258 -4.13 1.25 18.98
CA THR A 258 -4.53 2.63 19.30
C THR A 258 -3.32 3.56 19.32
N TRP A 259 -3.57 4.82 19.02
CA TRP A 259 -2.67 5.96 19.20
C TRP A 259 -3.43 7.05 19.93
N GLN A 260 -2.75 7.72 20.88
CA GLN A 260 -3.28 8.80 21.70
C GLN A 260 -2.54 10.10 21.37
N PHE A 261 -3.26 11.20 21.25
CA PHE A 261 -2.70 12.51 20.93
C PHE A 261 -3.29 13.58 21.82
N SER A 262 -2.42 14.38 22.43
CA SER A 262 -2.75 15.57 23.21
C SER A 262 -1.51 16.43 23.39
N ASN A 263 -1.63 17.62 23.97
CA ASN A 263 -0.48 18.46 24.29
C ASN A 263 0.47 17.85 25.34
N THR A 264 0.01 16.88 26.13
CA THR A 264 0.80 16.25 27.21
C THR A 264 1.35 14.87 26.82
N HIS A 265 0.74 14.21 25.82
CA HIS A 265 1.18 12.90 25.32
C HIS A 265 0.77 12.75 23.87
N SER A 266 1.68 12.23 23.03
CA SER A 266 1.38 11.99 21.62
C SER A 266 2.16 10.78 21.09
N ASP A 267 1.43 9.82 20.48
CA ASP A 267 1.99 8.66 19.75
C ASP A 267 2.31 9.03 18.30
N GLY A 268 2.87 10.21 18.11
CA GLY A 268 3.23 10.83 16.84
C GLY A 268 3.11 12.35 16.91
N TYR A 269 2.78 13.01 15.80
CA TYR A 269 2.62 14.45 15.77
C TYR A 269 1.20 14.87 16.23
N PHE A 270 1.10 15.94 17.00
CA PHE A 270 -0.18 16.56 17.40
C PHE A 270 -0.06 18.09 17.47
N ASN A 271 -1.04 18.78 16.91
CA ASN A 271 -1.21 20.23 17.09
C ASN A 271 -2.69 20.64 16.91
N VAL A 272 -3.04 21.79 17.48
CA VAL A 272 -4.31 22.48 17.23
C VAL A 272 -3.99 23.88 16.73
N ASN A 273 -4.51 24.24 15.55
CA ASN A 273 -4.28 25.54 14.94
C ASN A 273 -5.60 26.27 14.73
N ASN A 274 -5.80 27.38 15.45
CA ASN A 274 -7.01 28.20 15.39
C ASN A 274 -6.98 29.28 14.30
N ALA A 275 -5.82 29.51 13.66
CA ALA A 275 -5.74 30.50 12.59
C ALA A 275 -6.67 30.12 11.42
N ASN A 276 -7.23 31.12 10.75
CA ASN A 276 -8.15 30.93 9.66
C ASN A 276 -7.41 30.76 8.32
N TYR A 277 -7.42 29.54 7.79
CA TYR A 277 -6.99 29.18 6.43
C TYR A 277 -8.21 28.67 5.62
N GLY A 278 -9.25 29.51 5.52
CA GLY A 278 -10.57 29.14 5.01
C GLY A 278 -11.55 28.71 6.08
N LEU A 279 -11.08 28.04 7.13
CA LEU A 279 -11.79 27.71 8.37
C LEU A 279 -10.85 27.83 9.56
N SER A 280 -11.37 28.16 10.75
CA SER A 280 -10.64 28.12 12.03
C SER A 280 -10.78 26.74 12.71
N GLY A 281 -10.04 26.54 13.81
CA GLY A 281 -10.18 25.36 14.66
C GLY A 281 -9.80 24.06 13.99
N CYS A 282 -8.55 23.94 13.53
CA CYS A 282 -8.03 22.72 12.91
C CYS A 282 -7.26 21.89 13.91
N ILE A 283 -7.71 20.66 14.15
CA ILE A 283 -7.02 19.62 14.93
C ILE A 283 -6.19 18.79 13.94
N ILE A 284 -4.89 18.65 14.22
CA ILE A 284 -3.91 18.04 13.32
C ILE A 284 -3.18 16.93 14.08
N PHE A 285 -3.12 15.72 13.53
CA PHE A 285 -2.39 14.63 14.14
C PHE A 285 -1.85 13.66 13.08
N ARG A 286 -0.71 13.02 13.39
CA ARG A 286 -0.11 12.02 12.51
C ARG A 286 0.42 10.85 13.35
N PRO A 287 -0.15 9.64 13.20
CA PRO A 287 0.29 8.47 13.96
C PRO A 287 1.67 7.99 13.50
N ASP A 288 2.52 7.64 14.46
CA ASP A 288 3.80 7.00 14.16
C ASP A 288 3.63 5.51 13.89
N GLY A 289 4.55 4.95 13.07
CA GLY A 289 4.63 3.51 12.81
C GLY A 289 3.60 2.97 11.81
N ILE A 290 2.83 3.83 11.14
CA ILE A 290 2.07 3.46 9.95
C ILE A 290 2.98 3.61 8.73
N LYS A 291 3.17 2.55 7.98
CA LYS A 291 4.01 2.56 6.77
C LYS A 291 3.24 2.98 5.53
N ARG A 292 2.00 2.54 5.40
CA ARG A 292 1.03 2.97 4.38
C ARG A 292 -0.38 2.56 4.76
N TYR A 293 -1.36 3.17 4.11
CA TYR A 293 -2.76 2.79 4.19
C TYR A 293 -3.10 1.78 3.09
N ALA A 294 -3.95 0.81 3.39
CA ALA A 294 -4.27 -0.28 2.48
C ALA A 294 -5.75 -0.36 2.16
N ASN A 295 -6.08 -0.84 0.96
CA ASN A 295 -7.45 -1.12 0.57
C ASN A 295 -8.16 -2.03 1.58
N GLY A 296 -9.33 -1.59 2.06
CA GLY A 296 -10.12 -2.28 3.08
C GLY A 296 -9.68 -2.02 4.52
N GLU A 297 -8.65 -1.23 4.78
CA GLU A 297 -8.33 -0.81 6.14
C GLU A 297 -9.36 0.20 6.66
N ARG A 298 -9.66 0.07 7.96
CA ARG A 298 -10.59 0.97 8.64
C ARG A 298 -9.99 1.45 9.95
N PHE A 299 -10.27 2.74 10.23
CA PHE A 299 -9.85 3.40 11.46
C PHE A 299 -11.03 4.12 12.09
N GLY A 300 -11.09 4.09 13.43
CA GLY A 300 -11.98 4.93 14.21
C GLY A 300 -11.23 6.13 14.77
N VAL A 301 -11.82 7.31 14.68
CA VAL A 301 -11.31 8.54 15.31
C VAL A 301 -12.28 8.96 16.39
N LYS A 302 -11.77 9.27 17.59
CA LYS A 302 -12.52 9.84 18.70
C LYS A 302 -11.79 11.08 19.21
N ILE A 303 -12.52 12.17 19.33
CA ILE A 303 -11.99 13.46 19.82
C ILE A 303 -12.81 13.90 21.02
N THR A 304 -12.13 14.24 22.10
CA THR A 304 -12.72 14.73 23.36
C THR A 304 -12.08 16.05 23.74
N GLY A 305 -12.63 16.72 24.79
CA GLY A 305 -12.19 18.06 25.20
C GLY A 305 -12.82 19.17 24.34
N LEU A 306 -13.90 18.87 23.67
CA LEU A 306 -14.77 19.81 22.95
C LEU A 306 -16.11 19.93 23.67
N SER A 307 -16.96 20.88 23.27
CA SER A 307 -18.33 21.01 23.84
C SER A 307 -19.12 19.70 23.74
N GLU A 308 -18.96 18.99 22.62
CA GLU A 308 -19.45 17.62 22.44
C GLU A 308 -18.32 16.72 21.88
N PRO A 309 -18.17 15.47 22.36
CA PRO A 309 -17.20 14.53 21.80
C PRO A 309 -17.53 14.20 20.35
N ILE A 310 -16.48 14.18 19.53
CA ILE A 310 -16.59 13.82 18.10
C ILE A 310 -16.10 12.40 17.91
N SER A 311 -16.81 11.61 17.07
CA SER A 311 -16.29 10.34 16.57
C SER A 311 -16.70 10.11 15.13
N TYR A 312 -15.80 9.50 14.33
CA TYR A 312 -16.07 9.11 12.95
C TYR A 312 -15.16 7.95 12.52
N GLU A 313 -15.53 7.30 11.42
CA GLU A 313 -14.73 6.23 10.83
C GLU A 313 -14.13 6.67 9.50
N VAL A 314 -12.91 6.19 9.21
CA VAL A 314 -12.23 6.33 7.93
C VAL A 314 -12.00 4.94 7.33
N SER A 315 -12.43 4.74 6.09
CA SER A 315 -12.23 3.50 5.32
C SER A 315 -11.38 3.80 4.10
N PHE A 316 -10.26 3.09 3.97
CA PHE A 316 -9.36 3.21 2.82
C PHE A 316 -9.75 2.26 1.69
N PHE A 317 -9.66 2.73 0.45
CA PHE A 317 -9.94 1.92 -0.73
C PHE A 317 -9.08 2.34 -1.92
N ASP A 318 -8.87 1.43 -2.88
CA ASP A 318 -8.19 1.75 -4.12
C ASP A 318 -9.18 2.25 -5.17
N LEU A 319 -8.83 3.30 -5.91
CA LEU A 319 -9.62 3.79 -7.04
C LEU A 319 -9.76 2.72 -8.11
N GLU A 320 -8.68 2.00 -8.39
CA GLU A 320 -8.69 0.83 -9.27
C GLU A 320 -8.67 -0.45 -8.43
N PRO A 321 -9.84 -1.11 -8.23
CA PRO A 321 -9.93 -2.26 -7.34
C PRO A 321 -9.17 -3.45 -7.89
N VAL A 322 -8.58 -4.25 -7.00
CA VAL A 322 -8.01 -5.55 -7.35
C VAL A 322 -9.13 -6.44 -7.90
N THR A 323 -8.92 -6.97 -9.12
CA THR A 323 -9.83 -7.90 -9.80
C THR A 323 -9.30 -9.35 -9.80
N GLY A 324 -8.04 -9.55 -9.42
CA GLY A 324 -7.43 -10.88 -9.37
C GLY A 324 -6.15 -10.92 -8.52
N ILE A 325 -5.81 -12.12 -8.05
CA ILE A 325 -4.54 -12.43 -7.39
C ILE A 325 -3.87 -13.58 -8.14
N SER A 326 -2.60 -13.40 -8.52
CA SER A 326 -1.73 -14.45 -9.00
C SER A 326 -0.81 -14.91 -7.87
N LEU A 327 -0.80 -16.21 -7.59
CA LEU A 327 0.13 -16.86 -6.65
C LEU A 327 0.96 -17.87 -7.43
N SER A 328 2.14 -17.48 -7.87
CA SER A 328 3.03 -18.28 -8.72
C SER A 328 4.28 -18.74 -7.96
N ARG A 329 5.05 -19.65 -8.58
CA ARG A 329 6.33 -20.18 -8.07
C ARG A 329 6.26 -20.79 -6.65
N VAL A 330 5.06 -21.15 -6.17
CA VAL A 330 4.92 -21.91 -4.91
C VAL A 330 5.13 -23.39 -5.24
N PRO A 331 6.19 -24.03 -4.75
CA PRO A 331 6.48 -25.43 -5.05
C PRO A 331 5.47 -26.34 -4.37
N LYS A 332 5.21 -27.51 -4.96
CA LYS A 332 4.36 -28.54 -4.31
C LYS A 332 5.00 -29.10 -3.04
N THR A 333 6.33 -29.16 -3.00
CA THR A 333 7.10 -29.66 -1.88
C THR A 333 8.25 -28.72 -1.54
N ILE A 334 8.56 -28.59 -0.25
CA ILE A 334 9.70 -27.85 0.29
C ILE A 334 10.39 -28.71 1.35
N LYS A 335 11.71 -28.65 1.46
CA LYS A 335 12.42 -29.40 2.48
C LYS A 335 12.32 -28.72 3.84
N ILE A 336 12.38 -29.52 4.89
CA ILE A 336 12.43 -28.98 6.25
C ILE A 336 13.58 -27.98 6.42
N GLY A 337 13.28 -26.83 7.04
CA GLY A 337 14.23 -25.73 7.26
C GLY A 337 14.41 -24.78 6.09
N GLU A 338 13.97 -25.13 4.87
CA GLU A 338 14.04 -24.23 3.72
C GLU A 338 13.01 -23.10 3.80
N HIS A 339 13.31 -22.01 3.10
CA HIS A 339 12.44 -20.85 2.92
C HIS A 339 11.94 -20.80 1.47
N VAL A 340 10.71 -20.36 1.29
CA VAL A 340 10.12 -20.11 -0.03
C VAL A 340 9.54 -18.71 -0.06
N ARG A 341 10.03 -17.89 -0.99
CA ARG A 341 9.44 -16.60 -1.30
C ARG A 341 8.16 -16.80 -2.11
N LEU A 342 7.08 -16.17 -1.67
CA LEU A 342 5.79 -16.20 -2.33
C LEU A 342 5.76 -15.13 -3.42
N ASN A 343 5.69 -15.54 -4.68
CA ASN A 343 5.52 -14.60 -5.79
C ASN A 343 4.02 -14.31 -5.96
N ILE A 344 3.60 -13.19 -5.37
CA ILE A 344 2.22 -12.72 -5.36
C ILE A 344 2.13 -11.47 -6.20
N ARG A 345 1.15 -11.40 -7.10
CA ARG A 345 0.81 -10.21 -7.88
C ARG A 345 -0.68 -9.98 -7.84
N THR A 346 -1.09 -8.74 -7.68
CA THR A 346 -2.47 -8.29 -7.85
C THR A 346 -2.73 -7.91 -9.31
N LEU A 347 -3.97 -7.91 -9.72
CA LEU A 347 -4.43 -7.53 -11.05
C LEU A 347 -5.57 -6.52 -10.90
N PRO A 348 -5.58 -5.44 -11.71
CA PRO A 348 -4.51 -5.01 -12.60
C PRO A 348 -3.23 -4.66 -11.85
N SER A 349 -2.10 -4.54 -12.54
CA SER A 349 -0.78 -4.25 -11.92
C SER A 349 -0.69 -2.85 -11.31
N SER A 350 -1.59 -1.95 -11.67
CA SER A 350 -1.78 -0.60 -11.12
C SER A 350 -2.53 -0.59 -9.79
N ALA A 351 -3.25 -1.67 -9.46
CA ALA A 351 -3.94 -1.77 -8.17
C ALA A 351 -2.97 -2.04 -7.01
N SER A 352 -3.42 -1.76 -5.79
CA SER A 352 -2.62 -2.03 -4.58
C SER A 352 -2.11 -3.46 -4.54
N ASP A 353 -0.85 -3.64 -4.21
CA ASP A 353 -0.21 -4.94 -4.05
C ASP A 353 -0.27 -5.47 -2.60
N VAL A 354 -0.95 -4.78 -1.70
CA VAL A 354 -1.15 -5.21 -0.31
C VAL A 354 -2.01 -6.47 -0.28
N VAL A 355 -1.54 -7.47 0.43
CA VAL A 355 -2.22 -8.77 0.55
C VAL A 355 -2.25 -9.26 1.98
N LYS A 356 -3.32 -9.96 2.34
CA LYS A 356 -3.42 -10.73 3.57
C LYS A 356 -3.01 -12.17 3.27
N ILE A 357 -2.06 -12.71 4.03
CA ILE A 357 -1.58 -14.09 3.88
C ILE A 357 -1.88 -14.85 5.17
N LYS A 358 -2.38 -16.09 5.02
CA LYS A 358 -2.67 -17.00 6.13
C LYS A 358 -2.15 -18.38 5.81
N VAL A 359 -1.63 -19.07 6.82
CA VAL A 359 -1.29 -20.50 6.79
C VAL A 359 -2.18 -21.23 7.80
N ASP A 360 -2.72 -22.39 7.40
CA ASP A 360 -3.70 -23.14 8.18
C ASP A 360 -3.10 -24.02 9.28
N SER A 361 -1.78 -24.10 9.36
CA SER A 361 -1.09 -24.94 10.35
C SER A 361 0.33 -24.46 10.63
N ASN A 362 0.93 -24.93 11.73
CA ASN A 362 2.31 -24.64 12.12
C ASN A 362 3.36 -25.46 11.35
N VAL A 363 2.97 -26.16 10.29
CA VAL A 363 3.88 -26.81 9.33
C VAL A 363 4.76 -25.77 8.63
N LEU A 364 4.17 -24.61 8.34
CA LEU A 364 4.87 -23.44 7.82
C LEU A 364 4.68 -22.26 8.76
N SER A 365 5.66 -21.34 8.81
CA SER A 365 5.49 -19.99 9.37
C SER A 365 5.66 -18.95 8.27
N LEU A 366 5.06 -17.78 8.45
CA LEU A 366 5.13 -16.64 7.53
C LEU A 366 6.00 -15.54 8.14
N GLY A 367 6.91 -14.98 7.35
CA GLY A 367 7.75 -13.86 7.77
C GLY A 367 8.41 -14.09 9.13
N ASN A 368 8.32 -13.10 10.00
CA ASN A 368 8.87 -13.15 11.37
C ASN A 368 7.88 -13.80 12.36
N ASP A 369 7.56 -15.09 12.17
CA ASP A 369 6.82 -15.96 13.11
C ASP A 369 5.29 -15.77 13.21
N LYS A 370 4.65 -15.11 12.27
CA LYS A 370 3.18 -14.97 12.25
C LYS A 370 2.53 -16.00 11.30
N ASN A 371 1.49 -16.69 11.77
CA ASN A 371 0.69 -17.62 10.95
C ASN A 371 -0.30 -16.89 10.02
N GLY A 372 -0.32 -15.59 10.07
CA GLY A 372 -1.13 -14.74 9.21
C GLY A 372 -0.95 -13.26 9.50
N GLY A 373 -1.33 -12.42 8.55
CA GLY A 373 -1.23 -10.97 8.68
C GLY A 373 -1.41 -10.27 7.35
N VAL A 374 -1.38 -8.94 7.39
CA VAL A 374 -1.31 -8.08 6.21
C VAL A 374 0.15 -7.82 5.89
N PHE A 375 0.54 -8.06 4.63
CA PHE A 375 1.90 -7.93 4.14
C PHE A 375 1.96 -6.82 3.10
N GLU A 376 2.65 -5.75 3.45
CA GLU A 376 2.78 -4.53 2.65
C GLU A 376 3.94 -4.61 1.65
N TYR A 377 5.00 -5.36 2.02
CA TYR A 377 6.21 -5.44 1.22
C TYR A 377 6.46 -6.84 0.69
N ASP A 378 6.95 -6.91 -0.54
CA ASP A 378 7.24 -8.18 -1.22
C ASP A 378 8.32 -9.01 -0.49
N TYR A 379 9.30 -8.36 0.15
CA TYR A 379 10.35 -9.05 0.91
C TYR A 379 9.85 -9.77 2.17
N GLU A 380 8.68 -9.38 2.70
CA GLU A 380 8.03 -10.03 3.86
C GLU A 380 7.23 -11.29 3.46
N ARG A 381 7.01 -11.49 2.15
CA ARG A 381 6.15 -12.55 1.61
C ARG A 381 6.92 -13.85 1.41
N TYR A 382 7.38 -14.43 2.50
CA TYR A 382 8.03 -15.74 2.46
C TYR A 382 7.46 -16.67 3.53
N CYS A 383 7.62 -17.99 3.33
CA CYS A 383 7.32 -18.99 4.36
C CYS A 383 8.52 -19.88 4.64
N ARG A 384 8.62 -20.36 5.88
CA ARG A 384 9.63 -21.27 6.37
C ARG A 384 9.03 -22.62 6.72
N ALA A 385 9.69 -23.69 6.34
CA ALA A 385 9.29 -25.06 6.65
C ALA A 385 9.75 -25.45 8.06
N ASN A 386 8.83 -25.54 9.00
CA ASN A 386 9.13 -25.77 10.41
C ASN A 386 8.86 -27.21 10.87
N LYS A 387 7.85 -27.85 10.31
CA LYS A 387 7.44 -29.22 10.65
C LYS A 387 7.07 -30.01 9.41
N TYR A 388 7.22 -31.33 9.46
CA TYR A 388 6.74 -32.19 8.39
C TYR A 388 5.21 -32.22 8.36
N GLY A 389 4.64 -32.18 7.16
CA GLY A 389 3.21 -32.14 6.97
C GLY A 389 2.84 -31.41 5.70
N THR A 390 1.53 -31.18 5.54
CA THR A 390 0.99 -30.36 4.45
C THR A 390 0.27 -29.17 5.03
N ALA A 391 0.60 -27.97 4.55
CA ALA A 391 -0.08 -26.75 4.89
C ALA A 391 -0.73 -26.12 3.65
N LYS A 392 -1.82 -25.39 3.86
CA LYS A 392 -2.48 -24.54 2.87
C LYS A 392 -2.10 -23.08 3.10
N ILE A 393 -1.46 -22.47 2.12
CA ILE A 393 -1.22 -21.03 2.06
C ILE A 393 -2.42 -20.40 1.38
N THR A 394 -3.04 -19.43 2.03
CA THR A 394 -4.15 -18.63 1.49
C THR A 394 -3.71 -17.19 1.39
N VAL A 395 -3.87 -16.59 0.21
CA VAL A 395 -3.61 -15.18 -0.08
C VAL A 395 -4.93 -14.53 -0.46
N SER A 396 -5.25 -13.41 0.15
CA SER A 396 -6.46 -12.64 -0.17
C SER A 396 -6.16 -11.14 -0.25
N THR A 397 -7.07 -10.39 -0.88
CA THR A 397 -7.15 -8.94 -0.67
C THR A 397 -7.44 -8.66 0.81
N PRO A 398 -7.06 -7.46 1.35
CA PRO A 398 -7.34 -7.11 2.75
C PRO A 398 -8.82 -7.21 3.13
N ASP A 399 -9.73 -6.87 2.21
CA ASP A 399 -11.18 -6.99 2.35
C ASP A 399 -11.71 -8.44 2.21
N GLY A 400 -10.85 -9.38 1.80
CA GLY A 400 -11.19 -10.78 1.66
C GLY A 400 -12.03 -11.18 0.45
N ARG A 401 -12.33 -10.25 -0.47
CA ARG A 401 -13.17 -10.53 -1.66
C ARG A 401 -12.50 -11.47 -2.65
N ILE A 402 -11.18 -11.37 -2.83
CA ILE A 402 -10.44 -12.19 -3.78
C ILE A 402 -9.48 -13.09 -3.01
N ILE A 403 -9.57 -14.40 -3.26
CA ILE A 403 -8.81 -15.41 -2.53
C ILE A 403 -8.12 -16.36 -3.51
N LYS A 404 -6.85 -16.64 -3.26
CA LYS A 404 -6.09 -17.72 -3.92
C LYS A 404 -5.41 -18.58 -2.87
N SER A 405 -5.32 -19.88 -3.13
CA SER A 405 -4.62 -20.76 -2.21
C SER A 405 -3.81 -21.83 -2.92
N LYS A 406 -2.75 -22.29 -2.25
CA LYS A 406 -1.94 -23.45 -2.67
C LYS A 406 -1.57 -24.31 -1.47
N LYS A 407 -1.48 -25.63 -1.70
CA LYS A 407 -0.97 -26.58 -0.71
C LYS A 407 0.52 -26.81 -0.93
N VAL A 408 1.27 -26.85 0.17
CA VAL A 408 2.72 -27.13 0.20
C VAL A 408 2.96 -28.24 1.19
N THR A 409 3.71 -29.26 0.78
CA THR A 409 4.09 -30.36 1.66
C THR A 409 5.56 -30.22 2.06
N VAL A 410 5.81 -30.18 3.36
CA VAL A 410 7.17 -30.18 3.91
C VAL A 410 7.69 -31.62 3.96
N VAL A 411 8.78 -31.84 3.25
CA VAL A 411 9.37 -33.18 3.05
C VAL A 411 10.75 -33.28 3.69
N PRO A 412 11.26 -34.49 3.98
CA PRO A 412 12.62 -34.70 4.45
C PRO A 412 13.69 -34.20 3.46
N ASN A 413 14.83 -33.82 4.01
CA ASN A 413 16.02 -33.51 3.24
C ASN A 413 16.47 -34.73 2.43
N ASN A 414 17.13 -34.47 1.32
CA ASN A 414 17.65 -35.53 0.45
C ASN A 414 18.68 -36.38 1.17
N VAL A 415 18.62 -37.66 0.95
CA VAL A 415 19.61 -38.66 1.36
C VAL A 415 20.26 -39.25 0.09
N TYR A 416 21.42 -39.80 0.24
CA TYR A 416 22.20 -40.35 -0.88
C TYR A 416 22.96 -41.60 -0.48
N VAL A 417 23.35 -42.41 -1.45
CA VAL A 417 24.27 -43.54 -1.22
C VAL A 417 25.69 -42.98 -1.26
N TYR A 418 26.41 -43.05 -0.15
CA TYR A 418 27.77 -42.50 -0.05
C TYR A 418 28.87 -43.59 -0.07
N ALA A 419 28.50 -44.83 0.20
CA ALA A 419 29.43 -45.98 0.12
C ALA A 419 28.72 -47.21 -0.46
N SER A 420 29.44 -47.98 -1.21
CA SER A 420 28.97 -49.25 -1.75
C SER A 420 30.09 -50.24 -1.94
N SER A 421 29.79 -51.52 -1.82
CA SER A 421 30.70 -52.60 -2.15
C SER A 421 29.94 -53.72 -2.87
N SER A 422 30.60 -54.36 -3.81
CA SER A 422 30.02 -55.52 -4.49
C SER A 422 30.96 -56.74 -4.28
N SER A 423 30.38 -57.92 -4.22
CA SER A 423 31.08 -59.18 -4.22
C SER A 423 30.34 -60.19 -5.09
N TYR A 424 31.08 -61.08 -5.70
CA TYR A 424 30.52 -62.15 -6.52
C TYR A 424 31.13 -63.47 -6.10
N ASN A 425 30.31 -64.49 -5.93
CA ASN A 425 30.73 -65.85 -5.68
C ASN A 425 30.60 -66.68 -6.95
N LYS A 426 31.73 -67.10 -7.51
CA LYS A 426 31.81 -67.83 -8.78
C LYS A 426 31.10 -69.19 -8.71
N ALA A 427 31.19 -69.93 -7.58
CA ALA A 427 30.58 -71.23 -7.41
C ALA A 427 29.03 -71.20 -7.41
N SER A 428 28.48 -70.24 -6.69
CA SER A 428 27.02 -70.03 -6.61
C SER A 428 26.45 -69.14 -7.74
N LYS A 429 27.31 -68.55 -8.61
CA LYS A 429 26.93 -67.57 -9.63
C LYS A 429 26.07 -66.40 -9.11
N ARG A 430 26.28 -66.02 -7.84
CA ARG A 430 25.50 -64.97 -7.13
C ARG A 430 26.37 -63.85 -6.61
N GLY A 431 25.92 -62.62 -6.86
CA GLY A 431 26.54 -61.42 -6.30
C GLY A 431 25.77 -60.82 -5.14
N LYS A 432 26.45 -59.99 -4.40
CA LYS A 432 25.86 -59.09 -3.37
C LYS A 432 26.32 -57.68 -3.68
N LEU A 433 25.36 -56.73 -3.61
CA LEU A 433 25.66 -55.30 -3.64
C LEU A 433 25.22 -54.70 -2.29
N LYS A 434 26.18 -54.28 -1.50
CA LYS A 434 25.98 -53.57 -0.24
C LYS A 434 25.94 -52.10 -0.50
N LEU A 435 24.99 -51.38 0.12
CA LEU A 435 24.76 -49.93 -0.05
C LEU A 435 24.71 -49.29 1.35
N GLN A 436 25.41 -48.17 1.51
CA GLN A 436 25.36 -47.36 2.72
C GLN A 436 24.71 -46.01 2.36
N VAL A 437 23.56 -45.72 2.98
CA VAL A 437 22.79 -44.50 2.79
C VAL A 437 23.21 -43.49 3.86
N SER A 438 23.27 -42.21 3.52
CA SER A 438 23.55 -41.12 4.45
C SER A 438 22.50 -41.11 5.58
N LYS A 439 22.97 -40.99 6.81
CA LYS A 439 22.14 -40.97 8.01
C LYS A 439 21.39 -39.63 8.09
N ASN A 440 20.12 -39.70 8.51
CA ASN A 440 19.30 -38.55 8.87
C ASN A 440 18.46 -38.96 10.09
N ASP A 441 18.77 -38.42 11.25
CA ASP A 441 18.10 -38.79 12.51
C ASP A 441 16.66 -38.23 12.64
N SER A 442 16.32 -37.24 11.83
CA SER A 442 15.01 -36.58 11.83
C SER A 442 13.97 -37.26 10.95
N VAL A 443 14.23 -38.47 10.44
CA VAL A 443 13.32 -39.22 9.57
C VAL A 443 12.83 -40.51 10.22
N SER A 444 11.78 -41.08 9.69
CA SER A 444 11.22 -42.38 10.16
C SER A 444 11.89 -43.57 9.45
N GLY A 445 12.57 -43.33 8.36
CA GLY A 445 13.22 -44.38 7.61
C GLY A 445 13.58 -44.02 6.15
N TYR A 446 13.97 -45.04 5.41
CA TYR A 446 14.47 -44.90 4.03
C TYR A 446 13.80 -45.86 3.08
N GLU A 447 13.66 -45.48 1.83
CA GLU A 447 13.27 -46.31 0.71
C GLU A 447 14.41 -46.30 -0.32
N VAL A 448 14.92 -47.49 -0.62
CA VAL A 448 15.90 -47.72 -1.70
C VAL A 448 15.20 -48.42 -2.85
N VAL A 449 15.28 -47.84 -4.02
CA VAL A 449 14.72 -48.39 -5.28
C VAL A 449 15.86 -48.75 -6.19
N PHE A 450 15.82 -49.95 -6.78
CA PHE A 450 16.84 -50.42 -7.68
C PHE A 450 16.27 -51.18 -8.88
N ALA A 451 16.94 -51.07 -10.00
CA ALA A 451 16.59 -51.79 -11.25
C ALA A 451 17.82 -52.09 -12.11
N LYS A 452 17.69 -52.99 -13.07
CA LYS A 452 18.77 -53.29 -14.06
C LYS A 452 18.76 -52.31 -15.26
N ASN A 453 17.90 -51.32 -15.28
CA ASN A 453 17.80 -50.37 -16.36
C ASN A 453 17.60 -48.95 -15.80
N LYS A 454 18.06 -47.92 -16.52
CA LYS A 454 18.03 -46.51 -16.14
C LYS A 454 16.61 -45.95 -15.98
N LYS A 455 15.63 -46.55 -16.67
CA LYS A 455 14.22 -46.13 -16.62
C LYS A 455 13.45 -46.75 -15.45
N PHE A 456 14.13 -47.52 -14.59
CA PHE A 456 13.55 -48.22 -13.43
C PHE A 456 12.33 -49.11 -13.76
N ARG A 457 12.28 -49.69 -14.96
CA ARG A 457 11.29 -50.70 -15.33
C ARG A 457 11.52 -51.95 -14.48
N HIS A 458 10.44 -52.53 -13.94
CA HIS A 458 10.48 -53.69 -12.99
C HIS A 458 11.37 -53.45 -11.78
N ALA A 459 11.36 -52.19 -11.24
CA ALA A 459 12.16 -51.83 -10.09
C ALA A 459 11.72 -52.58 -8.83
N LYS A 460 12.69 -52.97 -8.02
CA LYS A 460 12.47 -53.52 -6.67
C LYS A 460 12.73 -52.44 -5.62
N LYS A 461 12.07 -52.60 -4.46
CA LYS A 461 12.18 -51.66 -3.34
C LYS A 461 12.64 -52.38 -2.08
N MET A 462 13.42 -51.68 -1.31
CA MET A 462 13.77 -52.06 0.08
C MET A 462 13.39 -50.88 0.98
N ILE A 463 12.73 -51.16 2.11
CA ILE A 463 12.27 -50.12 3.03
C ILE A 463 12.85 -50.43 4.43
N SER A 464 13.43 -49.41 5.04
CA SER A 464 13.78 -49.39 6.45
C SER A 464 12.86 -48.46 7.20
N ASN A 465 12.17 -48.91 8.25
CA ASN A 465 11.38 -48.07 9.13
C ASN A 465 12.15 -47.56 10.35
N SER A 466 13.47 -47.41 10.23
CA SER A 466 14.34 -46.90 11.29
C SER A 466 15.37 -45.94 10.70
N PRO A 467 15.57 -44.74 11.31
CA PRO A 467 16.62 -43.80 10.90
C PRO A 467 18.06 -44.35 11.14
N LYS A 468 18.19 -45.32 12.04
CA LYS A 468 19.49 -45.98 12.35
C LYS A 468 19.86 -47.03 11.32
N LYS A 469 18.89 -47.63 10.62
CA LYS A 469 19.16 -48.73 9.65
C LYS A 469 19.43 -48.15 8.26
N THR A 470 20.68 -47.80 8.03
CA THR A 470 21.19 -47.16 6.79
C THR A 470 21.90 -48.12 5.82
N LYS A 471 22.12 -49.37 6.24
CA LYS A 471 22.75 -50.40 5.42
C LYS A 471 21.70 -51.24 4.69
N PHE A 472 21.83 -51.36 3.39
CA PHE A 472 20.97 -52.15 2.51
C PHE A 472 21.78 -53.13 1.69
N MET A 473 21.21 -54.28 1.36
CA MET A 473 21.89 -55.31 0.59
C MET A 473 21.00 -55.89 -0.50
N ILE A 474 21.44 -55.78 -1.73
CA ILE A 474 20.83 -56.47 -2.87
C ILE A 474 21.48 -57.84 -2.96
N ASN A 475 20.76 -58.88 -2.49
CA ASN A 475 21.17 -60.26 -2.61
C ASN A 475 20.89 -60.83 -3.98
N LYS A 476 21.65 -61.85 -4.41
CA LYS A 476 21.51 -62.52 -5.70
C LYS A 476 21.65 -61.53 -6.88
N ALA A 477 22.58 -60.60 -6.75
CA ALA A 477 22.94 -59.71 -7.84
C ALA A 477 23.65 -60.51 -8.94
N GLN A 478 23.34 -60.21 -10.21
CA GLN A 478 23.87 -60.95 -11.35
C GLN A 478 25.23 -60.39 -11.79
N ALA A 479 26.23 -61.26 -11.98
CA ALA A 479 27.53 -60.84 -12.57
C ALA A 479 27.35 -60.20 -13.94
N GLY A 480 28.19 -59.25 -14.28
CA GLY A 480 28.20 -58.53 -15.53
C GLY A 480 27.00 -57.54 -15.70
N LYS A 481 26.04 -57.53 -14.78
CA LYS A 481 24.90 -56.63 -14.86
C LYS A 481 25.12 -55.35 -14.08
N THR A 482 24.56 -54.27 -14.62
CA THR A 482 24.53 -52.94 -14.00
C THR A 482 23.23 -52.73 -13.22
N TYR A 483 23.32 -52.25 -11.99
CA TYR A 483 22.21 -51.85 -11.16
C TYR A 483 22.15 -50.33 -11.02
N TYR A 484 20.99 -49.77 -11.32
CA TYR A 484 20.66 -48.38 -11.08
C TYR A 484 19.92 -48.26 -9.76
N VAL A 485 20.38 -47.35 -8.91
CA VAL A 485 19.89 -47.23 -7.51
C VAL A 485 19.60 -45.78 -7.22
N LYS A 486 18.47 -45.53 -6.59
CA LYS A 486 18.12 -44.23 -5.99
C LYS A 486 17.50 -44.45 -4.62
N VAL A 487 17.67 -43.47 -3.74
CA VAL A 487 17.20 -43.53 -2.36
C VAL A 487 16.45 -42.26 -1.98
N ARG A 488 15.49 -42.38 -1.09
CA ARG A 488 14.84 -41.23 -0.43
C ARG A 488 14.54 -41.56 1.04
N ALA A 489 14.45 -40.54 1.85
CA ALA A 489 13.96 -40.63 3.21
C ALA A 489 12.45 -40.46 3.26
N PHE A 490 11.81 -40.90 4.35
CA PHE A 490 10.43 -40.59 4.66
C PHE A 490 10.24 -40.36 6.15
N VAL A 491 9.19 -39.59 6.48
CA VAL A 491 8.67 -39.41 7.82
C VAL A 491 7.25 -39.94 7.92
N LYS A 492 6.83 -40.38 9.11
CA LYS A 492 5.45 -40.73 9.39
C LYS A 492 4.79 -39.59 10.15
N VAL A 493 3.70 -39.03 9.57
CA VAL A 493 2.88 -37.97 10.18
C VAL A 493 1.43 -38.44 10.13
N GLY A 494 0.77 -38.55 11.30
CA GLY A 494 -0.58 -39.05 11.37
C GLY A 494 -0.77 -40.44 10.71
N GLY A 495 0.20 -41.33 10.88
CA GLY A 495 0.19 -42.67 10.29
C GLY A 495 0.55 -42.75 8.79
N LYS A 496 0.58 -41.64 8.08
CA LYS A 496 0.92 -41.56 6.63
C LYS A 496 2.41 -41.25 6.41
N LYS A 497 3.00 -41.88 5.38
CA LYS A 497 4.38 -41.62 4.98
C LYS A 497 4.44 -40.40 4.07
N ILE A 498 5.25 -39.40 4.45
CA ILE A 498 5.64 -38.27 3.63
C ILE A 498 7.06 -38.52 3.13
N TYR A 499 7.23 -38.67 1.83
CA TYR A 499 8.51 -39.00 1.21
C TYR A 499 9.24 -37.73 0.75
N GLY A 500 10.56 -37.71 0.99
CA GLY A 500 11.48 -36.75 0.35
C GLY A 500 11.67 -37.09 -1.13
N ASN A 501 12.42 -36.20 -1.81
CA ASN A 501 12.80 -36.44 -3.20
C ASN A 501 13.82 -37.58 -3.28
N TYR A 502 13.80 -38.32 -4.38
CA TYR A 502 14.84 -39.29 -4.66
C TYR A 502 16.19 -38.62 -4.87
N SER A 503 17.27 -39.32 -4.45
CA SER A 503 18.65 -38.95 -4.78
C SER A 503 18.88 -38.99 -6.30
N LYS A 504 20.00 -38.44 -6.74
CA LYS A 504 20.54 -38.78 -8.07
C LYS A 504 20.67 -40.28 -8.19
N THR A 505 20.48 -40.79 -9.39
CA THR A 505 20.63 -42.23 -9.68
C THR A 505 22.10 -42.60 -9.70
N ASN A 506 22.47 -43.55 -8.85
CA ASN A 506 23.80 -44.17 -8.86
C ASN A 506 23.81 -45.42 -9.73
N LYS A 507 24.97 -45.75 -10.31
CA LYS A 507 25.18 -46.86 -11.21
C LYS A 507 26.27 -47.77 -10.63
N TYR A 508 25.93 -49.04 -10.45
CA TYR A 508 26.85 -50.06 -9.89
C TYR A 508 26.90 -51.29 -10.81
N ARG A 509 28.10 -51.68 -11.19
CA ARG A 509 28.32 -52.91 -11.99
C ARG A 509 28.80 -54.02 -11.05
N ILE A 510 28.31 -55.21 -11.22
CA ILE A 510 28.74 -56.40 -10.47
C ILE A 510 29.75 -57.14 -11.33
N TYR A 511 30.95 -57.27 -10.83
CA TYR A 511 32.07 -57.94 -11.48
C TYR A 511 32.25 -59.37 -11.01
#